data_481205585fe53cd071fa5edac617a004
#
_entry.id   481205585fe53cd071fa5edac617a004
#
_cell.length_a   1.000
_cell.length_b   1.000
_cell.length_c   1.000
_cell.angle_alpha   90.00
_cell.angle_beta   90.00
_cell.angle_gamma   90.00
#
_symmetry.space_group_name_H-M   'P 1'
#
loop_
_entity.id
_entity.type
_entity.pdbx_description
1 polymer ?
#
loop_
_entity_poly.entity_id
_entity_poly.type
_entity_poly.pdbx_seq_one_letter_code
_entity_poly.pdbx_strand_id
1 'polypeptide(L)'
;MRILVFILLLMCFITTTGCTKDEILITSEKTKTIGNPTVQEVLKMDPNANIFMCKDTVYNAGIPWVDELKLSKDIQVTEITHQSNNGKAFKNGTANKLAVGTKIFRVKERNDILIAETDGGDIRFYQLVEG
;
A
#
# COMPACT_ATOMS: atom_id res chain seq x y z
N MET A 1 38.39 13.58 -53.83
CA MET A 1 38.09 14.83 -53.15
C MET A 1 36.63 14.93 -52.76
N ARG A 2 35.76 14.79 -53.70
CA ARG A 2 34.34 14.94 -53.37
C ARG A 2 33.79 13.88 -52.46
N ILE A 3 34.32 12.71 -52.58
CA ILE A 3 33.89 11.59 -51.77
C ILE A 3 34.31 11.77 -50.30
N LEU A 4 35.45 12.37 -50.10
CA LEU A 4 35.96 12.64 -48.77
C LEU A 4 35.10 13.63 -48.01
N VAL A 5 34.60 14.60 -48.73
CA VAL A 5 33.73 15.61 -48.13
C VAL A 5 32.41 14.99 -47.72
N PHE A 6 31.92 14.06 -48.51
CA PHE A 6 30.70 13.37 -48.19
C PHE A 6 30.86 12.49 -46.95
N ILE A 7 31.99 11.85 -46.84
CA ILE A 7 32.26 10.99 -45.69
C ILE A 7 32.38 11.80 -44.42
N LEU A 8 32.98 12.98 -44.56
CA LEU A 8 33.12 13.85 -43.40
C LEU A 8 31.77 14.38 -42.95
N LEU A 9 30.88 14.63 -43.89
CA LEU A 9 29.54 15.08 -43.53
C LEU A 9 28.71 13.99 -42.89
N LEU A 10 28.96 12.77 -43.31
CA LEU A 10 28.24 11.65 -42.74
C LEU A 10 28.67 11.35 -41.31
N MET A 11 29.90 11.69 -40.98
CA MET A 11 30.42 11.45 -39.66
C MET A 11 29.87 12.39 -38.61
N CYS A 12 29.33 13.49 -39.02
CA CYS A 12 28.79 14.45 -38.06
C CYS A 12 27.44 14.11 -37.54
N PHE A 13 26.78 13.12 -38.10
CA PHE A 13 25.44 12.81 -37.67
C PHE A 13 25.34 11.75 -36.60
N ILE A 14 26.47 11.23 -36.18
CA ILE A 14 26.42 10.09 -35.25
C ILE A 14 26.46 10.50 -33.80
N THR A 15 26.52 11.75 -33.50
CA THR A 15 26.81 12.15 -32.15
C THR A 15 25.64 12.62 -31.35
N THR A 16 24.47 12.30 -31.79
CA THR A 16 23.38 12.85 -31.04
C THR A 16 22.57 11.78 -30.36
N THR A 17 23.12 11.10 -29.47
CA THR A 17 22.26 10.29 -28.71
C THR A 17 22.41 10.65 -27.29
N GLY A 18 21.85 11.71 -26.96
CA GLY A 18 21.75 11.97 -25.58
C GLY A 18 20.71 11.06 -25.00
N CYS A 19 21.09 10.09 -24.34
CA CYS A 19 20.14 9.25 -23.72
C CYS A 19 20.16 9.46 -22.28
N THR A 20 19.51 10.36 -21.80
CA THR A 20 19.64 10.64 -20.41
C THR A 20 18.41 10.38 -19.64
N LYS A 21 17.50 9.68 -20.26
CA LYS A 21 16.25 9.58 -19.58
C LYS A 21 16.22 8.65 -18.44
N ASP A 22 17.12 7.73 -18.41
CA ASP A 22 17.10 6.72 -17.37
C ASP A 22 17.37 7.29 -16.01
N GLU A 23 18.08 8.36 -15.94
CA GLU A 23 18.37 8.97 -14.66
C GLU A 23 17.16 9.51 -13.98
N ILE A 24 16.21 9.96 -14.73
CA ILE A 24 15.00 10.52 -14.17
C ILE A 24 14.19 9.43 -13.47
N LEU A 25 14.16 8.26 -14.03
CA LEU A 25 13.42 7.16 -13.42
C LEU A 25 14.02 6.73 -12.11
N ILE A 26 15.32 6.68 -12.06
CA ILE A 26 16.00 6.27 -10.83
C ILE A 26 15.76 7.30 -9.74
N THR A 27 15.76 8.54 -10.09
CA THR A 27 15.55 9.59 -9.11
C THR A 27 14.16 9.53 -8.50
N SER A 28 13.17 9.24 -9.30
CA SER A 28 11.82 9.22 -8.77
C SER A 28 11.58 8.08 -7.80
N GLU A 29 12.32 7.01 -7.93
CA GLU A 29 12.15 5.92 -6.98
C GLU A 29 12.68 6.23 -5.61
N LYS A 30 13.61 7.14 -5.54
CA LYS A 30 14.21 7.42 -4.25
C LYS A 30 13.43 8.36 -3.41
N THR A 31 12.45 8.96 -3.98
CA THR A 31 11.76 9.97 -3.22
C THR A 31 10.69 9.46 -2.36
N LYS A 32 10.47 8.09 -2.23
CA LYS A 32 9.44 7.71 -1.51
C LYS A 32 9.79 7.52 -0.17
N THR A 33 9.04 7.52 0.73
CA THR A 33 9.08 6.98 1.74
C THR A 33 8.98 7.47 2.98
N ILE A 34 8.55 8.39 3.38
CA ILE A 34 8.33 8.78 4.72
C ILE A 34 6.85 8.77 4.96
N GLY A 35 6.43 8.18 6.02
CA GLY A 35 5.02 8.11 6.35
C GLY A 35 4.54 6.68 6.47
N ASN A 36 3.29 6.53 6.79
CA ASN A 36 2.72 5.21 7.00
C ASN A 36 2.64 4.43 5.68
N PRO A 37 2.74 3.11 5.72
CA PRO A 37 2.61 2.31 4.51
C PRO A 37 1.27 2.53 3.84
N THR A 38 1.29 2.59 2.52
CA THR A 38 0.06 2.69 1.75
C THR A 38 -0.48 1.30 1.46
N VAL A 39 -1.75 1.25 1.08
CA VAL A 39 -2.35 -0.03 0.68
C VAL A 39 -1.57 -0.66 -0.47
N GLN A 40 -1.14 0.13 -1.43
CA GLN A 40 -0.37 -0.40 -2.56
C GLN A 40 0.95 -1.02 -2.13
N GLU A 41 1.63 -0.40 -1.20
CA GLU A 41 2.88 -0.93 -0.67
C GLU A 41 2.65 -2.24 0.08
N VAL A 42 1.63 -2.29 0.90
CA VAL A 42 1.32 -3.51 1.65
C VAL A 42 0.98 -4.66 0.72
N LEU A 43 0.13 -4.41 -0.28
CA LEU A 43 -0.27 -5.47 -1.21
C LEU A 43 0.87 -5.88 -2.14
N LYS A 44 1.81 -5.00 -2.38
CA LYS A 44 2.99 -5.35 -3.16
C LYS A 44 3.89 -6.30 -2.38
N MET A 45 4.03 -6.07 -1.09
CA MET A 45 4.87 -6.93 -0.24
C MET A 45 4.18 -8.24 0.10
N ASP A 46 2.89 -8.22 0.28
CA ASP A 46 2.11 -9.41 0.61
C ASP A 46 0.77 -9.36 -0.11
N PRO A 47 0.69 -9.96 -1.31
CA PRO A 47 -0.57 -9.96 -2.06
C PRO A 47 -1.72 -10.66 -1.35
N ASN A 48 -1.43 -11.47 -0.35
CA ASN A 48 -2.45 -12.19 0.41
C ASN A 48 -2.82 -11.49 1.70
N ALA A 49 -2.34 -10.29 1.94
CA ALA A 49 -2.67 -9.57 3.16
C ALA A 49 -4.18 -9.35 3.26
N ASN A 50 -4.68 -9.38 4.49
CA ASN A 50 -6.07 -9.08 4.79
C ASN A 50 -6.06 -7.71 5.45
N ILE A 51 -6.49 -6.69 4.72
CA ILE A 51 -6.34 -5.31 5.15
C ILE A 51 -7.61 -4.51 4.95
N PHE A 52 -7.74 -3.45 5.73
CA PHE A 52 -8.73 -2.42 5.49
C PHE A 52 -8.17 -1.06 5.91
N MET A 53 -8.84 -0.01 5.49
CA MET A 53 -8.40 1.34 5.79
C MET A 53 -9.40 2.04 6.69
N CYS A 54 -8.91 2.68 7.73
CA CYS A 54 -9.74 3.41 8.69
C CYS A 54 -8.94 4.62 9.17
N LYS A 55 -9.56 5.80 9.14
CA LYS A 55 -8.91 7.05 9.57
C LYS A 55 -7.56 7.24 8.93
N ASP A 56 -7.50 7.03 7.62
CA ASP A 56 -6.29 7.19 6.81
C ASP A 56 -5.14 6.25 7.18
N THR A 57 -5.43 5.19 7.91
CA THR A 57 -4.43 4.21 8.32
C THR A 57 -4.82 2.83 7.82
N VAL A 58 -3.83 2.07 7.36
CA VAL A 58 -4.03 0.70 6.93
C VAL A 58 -3.93 -0.21 8.14
N TYR A 59 -4.88 -1.11 8.28
CA TYR A 59 -4.91 -2.13 9.32
C TYR A 59 -4.72 -3.50 8.69
N ASN A 60 -3.89 -4.33 9.30
CA ASN A 60 -3.53 -5.64 8.76
C ASN A 60 -3.76 -6.75 9.77
N ALA A 61 -4.36 -7.85 9.31
CA ALA A 61 -4.60 -9.03 10.13
C ALA A 61 -3.43 -10.02 10.03
N GLY A 62 -3.53 -11.10 10.78
CA GLY A 62 -2.56 -12.18 10.67
C GLY A 62 -1.25 -11.95 11.37
N ILE A 63 -1.25 -11.12 12.39
CA ILE A 63 -0.02 -10.82 13.15
C ILE A 63 -0.03 -11.67 14.42
N PRO A 64 0.87 -12.65 14.51
CA PRO A 64 0.80 -13.64 15.58
C PRO A 64 0.76 -13.09 17.01
N TRP A 65 1.58 -12.10 17.32
CA TRP A 65 1.59 -11.57 18.69
C TRP A 65 0.28 -10.85 19.04
N VAL A 66 -0.39 -10.30 18.04
CA VAL A 66 -1.68 -9.64 18.25
C VAL A 66 -2.74 -10.68 18.56
N ASP A 67 -2.69 -11.79 17.85
CA ASP A 67 -3.67 -12.86 18.05
C ASP A 67 -3.54 -13.54 19.40
N GLU A 68 -2.42 -13.39 20.06
CA GLU A 68 -2.19 -13.98 21.38
C GLU A 68 -2.57 -13.08 22.54
N LEU A 69 -2.91 -11.83 22.28
CA LEU A 69 -3.26 -10.89 23.33
C LEU A 69 -4.66 -11.19 23.88
N LYS A 70 -4.85 -10.84 25.15
CA LYS A 70 -6.18 -10.88 25.75
C LYS A 70 -6.82 -9.51 25.52
N LEU A 71 -7.82 -9.48 24.67
CA LEU A 71 -8.46 -8.24 24.27
C LEU A 71 -9.96 -8.30 24.52
N SER A 72 -10.52 -7.15 24.87
CA SER A 72 -11.95 -7.00 25.09
C SER A 72 -12.52 -6.07 24.03
N LYS A 73 -13.47 -6.56 23.26
CA LYS A 73 -14.15 -5.76 22.25
C LYS A 73 -14.92 -4.65 22.95
N ASP A 74 -14.75 -3.43 22.46
CA ASP A 74 -15.41 -2.26 23.04
C ASP A 74 -16.48 -1.78 22.08
N ILE A 75 -16.54 -0.50 21.78
CA ILE A 75 -17.60 0.04 20.94
C ILE A 75 -17.26 -0.06 19.47
N GLN A 76 -18.30 -0.08 18.65
CA GLN A 76 -18.14 -0.06 17.21
C GLN A 76 -17.64 1.33 16.78
N VAL A 77 -16.60 1.35 15.95
CA VAL A 77 -16.02 2.60 15.46
C VAL A 77 -16.34 2.88 14.01
N THR A 78 -16.58 1.84 13.21
CA THR A 78 -16.93 2.00 11.80
C THR A 78 -17.47 0.67 11.27
N GLU A 79 -17.73 0.63 9.98
CA GLU A 79 -18.04 -0.63 9.30
C GLU A 79 -17.46 -0.57 7.89
N ILE A 80 -17.28 -1.72 7.29
CA ILE A 80 -16.74 -1.81 5.93
C ILE A 80 -17.84 -1.41 4.94
N THR A 81 -17.55 -0.43 4.11
CA THR A 81 -18.50 0.09 3.15
C THR A 81 -18.17 -0.28 1.70
N HIS A 82 -16.93 -0.67 1.45
CA HIS A 82 -16.47 -1.04 0.10
C HIS A 82 -15.53 -2.23 0.20
N GLN A 83 -15.53 -3.05 -0.85
CA GLN A 83 -14.57 -4.13 -0.97
C GLN A 83 -13.85 -3.97 -2.31
N SER A 84 -12.54 -4.04 -2.30
CA SER A 84 -11.75 -3.85 -3.52
C SER A 84 -10.41 -4.57 -3.39
N ASN A 85 -9.93 -5.14 -4.49
CA ASN A 85 -8.57 -5.68 -4.56
C ASN A 85 -7.62 -4.68 -5.22
N ASN A 86 -8.11 -3.51 -5.58
CA ASN A 86 -7.30 -2.49 -6.22
C ASN A 86 -6.83 -1.49 -5.18
N GLY A 87 -5.53 -1.50 -4.87
CA GLY A 87 -4.99 -0.62 -3.85
C GLY A 87 -5.22 0.86 -4.12
N LYS A 88 -5.34 1.25 -5.38
CA LYS A 88 -5.59 2.65 -5.73
C LYS A 88 -7.02 3.08 -5.41
N ALA A 89 -7.91 2.14 -5.29
CA ALA A 89 -9.31 2.44 -5.01
C ALA A 89 -9.62 2.46 -3.51
N PHE A 90 -8.64 2.19 -2.67
CA PHE A 90 -8.88 2.17 -1.24
C PHE A 90 -9.12 3.56 -0.69
N LYS A 91 -10.09 3.63 0.19
CA LYS A 91 -10.39 4.81 0.98
C LYS A 91 -10.86 4.31 2.33
N ASN A 92 -11.12 5.20 3.27
CA ASN A 92 -11.60 4.79 4.58
C ASN A 92 -12.89 3.98 4.44
N GLY A 93 -12.92 2.83 5.10
CA GLY A 93 -14.03 1.91 4.99
C GLY A 93 -13.88 0.84 3.92
N THR A 94 -12.76 0.83 3.17
CA THR A 94 -12.51 -0.17 2.14
C THR A 94 -11.66 -1.31 2.70
N ALA A 95 -12.02 -2.53 2.37
CA ALA A 95 -11.26 -3.73 2.71
C ALA A 95 -11.07 -4.59 1.47
N ASN A 96 -10.02 -5.40 1.47
CA ASN A 96 -9.83 -6.31 0.34
C ASN A 96 -10.49 -7.68 0.56
N LYS A 97 -10.67 -8.10 1.79
CA LYS A 97 -11.26 -9.42 2.08
C LYS A 97 -12.50 -9.37 2.93
N LEU A 98 -12.64 -8.36 3.79
CA LEU A 98 -13.84 -8.26 4.62
C LEU A 98 -15.03 -7.87 3.78
N ALA A 99 -16.17 -8.46 4.08
CA ALA A 99 -17.41 -8.17 3.38
C ALA A 99 -17.94 -6.77 3.74
N VAL A 100 -18.63 -6.16 2.80
CA VAL A 100 -19.33 -4.90 3.07
C VAL A 100 -20.35 -5.15 4.18
N GLY A 101 -20.41 -4.23 5.13
CA GLY A 101 -21.28 -4.38 6.31
C GLY A 101 -20.59 -4.97 7.53
N THR A 102 -19.35 -5.44 7.39
CA THR A 102 -18.59 -5.94 8.52
C THR A 102 -18.37 -4.82 9.53
N LYS A 103 -18.72 -5.09 10.77
CA LYS A 103 -18.61 -4.10 11.86
C LYS A 103 -17.21 -4.15 12.45
N ILE A 104 -16.66 -2.99 12.70
CA ILE A 104 -15.31 -2.83 13.22
C ILE A 104 -15.39 -2.20 14.60
N PHE A 105 -14.74 -2.83 15.58
CA PHE A 105 -14.77 -2.41 16.96
C PHE A 105 -13.38 -2.07 17.47
N ARG A 106 -13.30 -1.13 18.37
CA ARG A 106 -12.05 -0.91 19.08
C ARG A 106 -11.94 -1.88 20.24
N VAL A 107 -10.75 -1.99 20.82
CA VAL A 107 -10.52 -2.80 22.01
C VAL A 107 -10.21 -1.90 23.19
N LYS A 108 -10.52 -2.37 24.38
CA LYS A 108 -10.32 -1.57 25.59
C LYS A 108 -8.87 -1.39 25.95
N GLU A 109 -8.04 -2.36 25.64
CA GLU A 109 -6.68 -2.43 26.13
C GLU A 109 -5.67 -1.67 25.29
N ARG A 110 -5.98 -1.41 24.02
CA ARG A 110 -5.02 -0.81 23.08
C ARG A 110 -5.71 0.10 22.08
N ASN A 111 -4.94 1.07 21.57
CA ASN A 111 -5.43 2.00 20.56
C ASN A 111 -5.00 1.63 19.14
N ASP A 112 -4.11 0.65 18.99
CA ASP A 112 -3.53 0.28 17.72
C ASP A 112 -4.10 -1.01 17.13
N ILE A 113 -5.14 -1.56 17.75
CA ILE A 113 -5.78 -2.78 17.29
C ILE A 113 -7.28 -2.55 17.16
N LEU A 114 -7.84 -3.05 16.05
CA LEU A 114 -9.28 -3.08 15.84
C LEU A 114 -9.71 -4.51 15.60
N ILE A 115 -10.97 -4.80 15.88
CA ILE A 115 -11.55 -6.13 15.68
C ILE A 115 -12.66 -6.03 14.65
N ALA A 116 -12.58 -6.90 13.64
CA ALA A 116 -13.66 -7.07 12.68
C ALA A 116 -14.52 -8.25 13.12
N GLU A 117 -15.81 -8.03 13.22
CA GLU A 117 -16.75 -9.08 13.60
C GLU A 117 -17.28 -9.75 12.34
N THR A 118 -16.88 -10.97 12.10
CA THR A 118 -17.26 -11.69 10.88
C THR A 118 -18.07 -12.94 11.22
N ASP A 119 -18.71 -13.51 10.21
CA ASP A 119 -19.47 -14.74 10.38
C ASP A 119 -18.59 -15.90 10.87
N GLY A 120 -17.32 -15.88 10.53
CA GLY A 120 -16.38 -16.90 10.96
C GLY A 120 -15.71 -16.60 12.28
N GLY A 121 -16.07 -15.52 12.95
CA GLY A 121 -15.49 -15.12 14.22
C GLY A 121 -14.79 -13.76 14.11
N ASP A 122 -14.22 -13.32 15.20
CA ASP A 122 -13.55 -12.04 15.26
C ASP A 122 -12.14 -12.15 14.68
N ILE A 123 -11.77 -11.16 13.90
CA ILE A 123 -10.43 -11.05 13.31
C ILE A 123 -9.80 -9.77 13.84
N ARG A 124 -8.56 -9.88 14.31
CA ARG A 124 -7.82 -8.75 14.86
C ARG A 124 -6.93 -8.12 13.82
N PHE A 125 -6.95 -6.79 13.77
CA PHE A 125 -6.19 -6.01 12.82
C PHE A 125 -5.30 -5.04 13.56
N TYR A 126 -4.06 -4.93 13.12
CA TYR A 126 -3.07 -4.06 13.72
C TYR A 126 -2.77 -2.89 12.79
N GLN A 127 -2.70 -1.69 13.32
CA GLN A 127 -2.45 -0.52 12.50
C GLN A 127 -0.99 -0.49 12.03
N LEU A 128 -0.81 -0.15 10.77
CA LEU A 128 0.51 -0.04 10.17
C LEU A 128 0.92 1.43 10.16
N VAL A 129 1.80 1.79 11.08
CA VAL A 129 2.29 3.16 11.18
C VAL A 129 3.79 3.15 11.28
N GLU A 130 4.40 4.20 10.76
CA GLU A 130 5.82 4.37 10.84
C GLU A 130 6.13 4.82 12.24
N GLY A 131 7.13 4.29 12.77
CA GLY A 131 7.34 4.75 14.04
C GLY A 131 8.38 4.50 14.84
#